data_7515822d1be3a2fd327273781fcbb4e3
#
_entry.id   7515822d1be3a2fd327273781fcbb4e3
#
_cell.length_a   1.000
_cell.length_b   1.000
_cell.length_c   1.000
_cell.angle_alpha   90.00
_cell.angle_beta   90.00
_cell.angle_gamma   90.00
#
_symmetry.space_group_name_H-M   'P 1'
#
loop_
_entity.id
_entity.type
_entity.pdbx_description
1 polymer ?
#
loop_
_entity_poly.entity_id
_entity_poly.type
_entity_poly.pdbx_seq_one_letter_code
_entity_poly.pdbx_strand_id
1 'polypeptide(L)'
;MATHILVVDDETAIADLVEVYLKNEGFTIHKFYNASDALACVRTTRLNLAVLDVMLPDMDGFTLCQRIREDHLFPIIMLTAKV
;
A
#
# COMPACT_ATOMS: atom_id res chain seq x y z
N MET A 1 12.87 -8.16 -14.17
CA MET A 1 12.97 -7.72 -12.78
C MET A 1 11.58 -7.56 -12.21
N ALA A 2 11.40 -7.92 -10.95
CA ALA A 2 10.11 -7.82 -10.33
C ALA A 2 9.80 -6.38 -9.94
N THR A 3 8.57 -5.95 -10.16
CA THR A 3 8.07 -4.68 -9.67
C THR A 3 7.27 -4.97 -8.40
N HIS A 4 7.69 -4.37 -7.30
CA HIS A 4 7.09 -4.60 -5.99
C HIS A 4 6.13 -3.48 -5.66
N ILE A 5 4.88 -3.84 -5.38
CA ILE A 5 3.82 -2.88 -5.08
C ILE A 5 3.27 -3.15 -3.69
N LEU A 6 3.20 -2.10 -2.87
CA LEU A 6 2.58 -2.15 -1.56
C LEU A 6 1.09 -1.81 -1.72
N VAL A 7 0.22 -2.61 -1.13
CA VAL A 7 -1.22 -2.35 -1.13
C VAL A 7 -1.70 -2.35 0.32
N VAL A 8 -2.30 -1.26 0.77
CA VAL A 8 -2.79 -1.13 2.14
C VAL A 8 -4.24 -0.67 2.13
N ASP A 9 -5.13 -1.52 2.59
CA ASP A 9 -6.56 -1.23 2.66
C ASP A 9 -7.17 -2.14 3.73
N ASP A 10 -7.92 -1.59 4.68
CA ASP A 10 -8.51 -2.40 5.74
C ASP A 10 -9.77 -3.14 5.30
N GLU A 11 -10.34 -2.77 4.16
CA GLU A 11 -11.40 -3.57 3.55
C GLU A 11 -10.77 -4.74 2.82
N THR A 12 -10.86 -5.92 3.40
CA THR A 12 -10.18 -7.09 2.88
C THR A 12 -10.62 -7.41 1.45
N ALA A 13 -11.89 -7.24 1.14
CA ALA A 13 -12.40 -7.52 -0.21
C ALA A 13 -11.73 -6.63 -1.25
N ILE A 14 -11.50 -5.35 -0.94
CA ILE A 14 -10.87 -4.42 -1.86
C ILE A 14 -9.39 -4.73 -1.99
N ALA A 15 -8.71 -4.92 -0.86
CA ALA A 15 -7.28 -5.25 -0.89
C ALA A 15 -7.02 -6.53 -1.66
N ASP A 16 -7.84 -7.54 -1.45
CA ASP A 16 -7.67 -8.83 -2.13
C ASP A 16 -7.94 -8.71 -3.63
N LEU A 17 -8.94 -7.91 -4.01
CA LEU A 17 -9.25 -7.68 -5.42
C LEU A 17 -8.09 -6.96 -6.13
N VAL A 18 -7.57 -5.92 -5.51
CA VAL A 18 -6.44 -5.17 -6.07
C VAL A 18 -5.23 -6.10 -6.22
N GLU A 19 -4.98 -6.94 -5.21
CA GLU A 19 -3.89 -7.90 -5.27
C GLU A 19 -4.03 -8.84 -6.47
N VAL A 20 -5.21 -9.40 -6.66
CA VAL A 20 -5.44 -10.33 -7.77
C VAL A 20 -5.20 -9.65 -9.12
N TYR A 21 -5.73 -8.45 -9.30
CA TYR A 21 -5.56 -7.70 -10.54
C TYR A 21 -4.09 -7.44 -10.84
N LEU A 22 -3.36 -6.95 -9.84
CA LEU A 22 -1.97 -6.56 -10.06
C LEU A 22 -1.06 -7.78 -10.23
N LYS A 23 -1.35 -8.86 -9.50
CA LYS A 23 -0.59 -10.11 -9.71
C LYS A 23 -0.80 -10.65 -11.12
N ASN A 24 -2.00 -10.54 -11.65
CA ASN A 24 -2.26 -10.98 -13.02
C ASN A 24 -1.48 -10.17 -14.05
N GLU A 25 -1.11 -8.94 -13.71
CA GLU A 25 -0.29 -8.10 -14.57
C GLU A 25 1.21 -8.35 -14.38
N GLY A 26 1.58 -9.30 -13.54
CA GLY A 26 2.97 -9.68 -13.34
C GLY A 26 3.68 -8.96 -12.20
N PHE A 27 2.97 -8.20 -11.38
CA PHE A 27 3.58 -7.49 -10.25
C PHE A 27 3.67 -8.37 -9.02
N THR A 28 4.66 -8.10 -8.18
CA THR A 28 4.79 -8.73 -6.87
C THR A 28 4.12 -7.84 -5.84
N ILE A 29 3.13 -8.37 -5.13
CA ILE A 29 2.27 -7.57 -4.25
C ILE A 29 2.58 -7.86 -2.79
N HIS A 30 2.69 -6.79 -2.01
CA HIS A 30 2.82 -6.83 -0.57
C HIS A 30 1.57 -6.18 0.01
N LYS A 31 0.65 -6.99 0.49
CA LYS A 31 -0.68 -6.53 0.90
C LYS A 31 -0.80 -6.53 2.41
N PHE A 32 -1.33 -5.45 2.95
CA PHE A 32 -1.56 -5.29 4.38
C PHE A 32 -2.90 -4.62 4.63
N TYR A 33 -3.44 -4.81 5.82
CA TYR A 33 -4.74 -4.28 6.18
C TYR A 33 -4.67 -3.14 7.21
N ASN A 34 -3.46 -2.73 7.57
CA ASN A 34 -3.24 -1.63 8.53
C ASN A 34 -1.91 -0.95 8.23
N ALA A 35 -1.73 0.24 8.80
CA ALA A 35 -0.54 1.04 8.52
C ALA A 35 0.71 0.52 9.20
N SER A 36 0.57 -0.03 10.40
CA SER A 36 1.72 -0.51 11.17
C SER A 36 2.47 -1.60 10.44
N ASP A 37 1.74 -2.60 9.93
CA ASP A 37 2.35 -3.69 9.17
C ASP A 37 2.95 -3.19 7.85
N ALA A 38 2.27 -2.24 7.22
CA ALA A 38 2.77 -1.65 5.98
C ALA A 38 4.09 -0.93 6.20
N LEU A 39 4.22 -0.16 7.29
CA LEU A 39 5.46 0.54 7.60
C LEU A 39 6.61 -0.43 7.85
N ALA A 40 6.34 -1.55 8.51
CA ALA A 40 7.36 -2.58 8.70
C ALA A 40 7.85 -3.10 7.35
N CYS A 41 6.96 -3.33 6.41
CA CYS A 41 7.31 -3.76 5.07
C CYS A 41 8.16 -2.71 4.34
N VAL A 42 7.78 -1.44 4.44
CA VAL A 42 8.51 -0.34 3.79
C VAL A 42 9.97 -0.31 4.25
N ARG A 43 10.21 -0.62 5.51
CA ARG A 43 11.57 -0.59 6.05
C ARG A 43 12.45 -1.72 5.57
N THR A 44 11.86 -2.83 5.15
CA THR A 44 12.59 -4.05 4.85
C THR A 44 12.52 -4.49 3.39
N THR A 45 11.66 -3.88 2.59
CA THR A 45 11.42 -4.29 1.22
C THR A 45 11.60 -3.11 0.28
N ARG A 46 12.26 -3.34 -0.83
CA ARG A 46 12.41 -2.32 -1.86
C ARG A 46 11.14 -2.27 -2.68
N LEU A 47 10.38 -1.19 -2.52
CA LEU A 47 9.10 -1.01 -3.19
C LEU A 47 9.22 -0.05 -4.37
N ASN A 48 8.40 -0.25 -5.38
CA ASN A 48 8.36 0.58 -6.58
C ASN A 48 7.13 1.46 -6.65
N LEU A 49 6.08 1.09 -5.91
CA LEU A 49 4.82 1.81 -5.93
C LEU A 49 4.02 1.43 -4.69
N ALA A 50 3.21 2.34 -4.19
CA ALA A 50 2.27 2.02 -3.11
C ALA A 50 0.87 2.49 -3.47
N VAL A 51 -0.12 1.69 -3.07
CA VAL A 51 -1.54 2.02 -3.16
C VAL A 51 -2.08 2.02 -1.75
N LEU A 52 -2.50 3.18 -1.25
CA LEU A 52 -2.89 3.36 0.15
C LEU A 52 -4.33 3.83 0.26
N ASP A 53 -5.09 3.19 1.15
CA ASP A 53 -6.41 3.67 1.51
C ASP A 53 -6.27 4.90 2.43
N VAL A 54 -7.19 5.84 2.31
CA VAL A 54 -7.21 7.04 3.14
C VAL A 54 -7.58 6.69 4.59
N MET A 55 -8.53 5.78 4.78
CA MET A 55 -9.01 5.44 6.12
C MET A 55 -8.53 4.06 6.54
N LEU A 56 -7.55 4.05 7.42
CA LEU A 56 -7.00 2.82 7.99
C LEU A 56 -7.32 2.78 9.49
N PRO A 57 -7.33 1.59 10.11
CA PRO A 57 -7.76 1.46 11.50
C PRO A 57 -6.81 2.11 12.50
N ASP A 58 -5.52 2.16 12.20
CA ASP A 58 -4.51 2.63 13.15
C ASP A 58 -3.88 3.98 12.76
N MET A 59 -4.14 4.48 11.55
CA MET A 59 -3.54 5.73 11.10
C MET A 59 -4.24 6.12 9.81
N ASP A 60 -4.47 7.42 9.57
CA ASP A 60 -5.02 7.78 8.26
C ASP A 60 -3.95 7.64 7.17
N GLY A 61 -4.41 7.42 5.93
CA GLY A 61 -3.51 7.13 4.83
C GLY A 61 -2.60 8.29 4.46
N PHE A 62 -3.01 9.52 4.70
CA PHE A 62 -2.17 10.68 4.43
C PHE A 62 -0.99 10.74 5.40
N THR A 63 -1.23 10.41 6.66
CA THR A 63 -0.16 10.32 7.66
C THR A 63 0.80 9.19 7.30
N LEU A 64 0.27 8.05 6.88
CA LEU A 64 1.10 6.93 6.41
C LEU A 64 1.97 7.38 5.23
N CYS A 65 1.38 8.09 4.28
CA CYS A 65 2.10 8.62 3.13
C CYS A 65 3.24 9.52 3.58
N GLN A 66 2.99 10.43 4.52
CA GLN A 66 4.03 11.32 5.04
C GLN A 66 5.18 10.55 5.68
N ARG A 67 4.86 9.51 6.44
CA ARG A 67 5.90 8.70 7.07
C ARG A 67 6.76 7.97 6.05
N ILE A 68 6.11 7.45 5.00
CA ILE A 68 6.86 6.80 3.92
C ILE A 68 7.78 7.80 3.24
N ARG A 69 7.28 9.02 3.00
CA ARG A 69 8.03 10.08 2.32
C ARG A 69 9.25 10.56 3.08
N GLU A 70 9.35 10.30 4.37
CA GLU A 70 10.54 10.69 5.13
C GLU A 70 11.79 10.02 4.57
N ASP A 71 11.68 8.79 4.06
CA ASP A 71 12.84 8.03 3.62
C ASP A 71 12.71 7.46 2.21
N HIS A 72 11.59 7.64 1.53
CA HIS A 72 11.33 6.97 0.25
C HIS A 72 10.66 7.90 -0.75
N LEU A 73 10.98 7.72 -2.03
CA LEU A 73 10.47 8.56 -3.11
C LEU A 73 9.61 7.83 -4.15
N PHE A 74 9.34 6.54 -3.95
CA PHE A 74 8.52 5.82 -4.94
C PHE A 74 7.11 6.42 -5.02
N PRO A 75 6.43 6.30 -6.18
CA PRO A 75 5.09 6.86 -6.34
C PRO A 75 4.08 6.24 -5.38
N ILE A 76 3.16 7.07 -4.91
CA ILE A 76 2.08 6.64 -4.03
C ILE A 76 0.75 7.06 -4.63
N ILE A 77 -0.18 6.12 -4.75
CA ILE A 77 -1.54 6.38 -5.20
C ILE A 77 -2.45 6.24 -4.00
N MET A 78 -3.28 7.26 -3.76
CA MET A 78 -4.25 7.22 -2.67
C MET A 78 -5.60 6.76 -3.21
N LEU A 79 -6.19 5.76 -2.53
CA LEU A 79 -7.55 5.33 -2.82
C LEU A 79 -8.49 6.07 -1.88
N THR A 80 -9.27 6.98 -2.41
CA THR A 80 -10.20 7.72 -1.58
C THR A 80 -11.45 6.89 -1.33
N ALA A 81 -11.95 6.94 -0.12
CA ALA A 81 -13.22 6.35 0.19
C ALA A 81 -14.28 7.10 -0.60
N LYS A 82 -15.21 6.37 -1.22
CA LYS A 82 -16.22 7.07 -1.87
C LYS A 82 -17.23 7.45 -0.88
N VAL A 83 -17.99 8.28 -1.19
CA VAL A 83 -18.97 8.82 -0.27
C VAL A 83 -20.32 8.26 -0.52
#